data_5160e42c027f2ccd83830c4564b4fc7a
#
_entry.id   5160e42c027f2ccd83830c4564b4fc7a
#
_cell.length_a   1.000
_cell.length_b   1.000
_cell.length_c   1.000
_cell.angle_alpha   90.00
_cell.angle_beta   90.00
_cell.angle_gamma   90.00
#
_symmetry.space_group_name_H-M   'P 1'
#
loop_
_entity.id
_entity.type
_entity.pdbx_description
1 polymer ?
#
loop_
_entity_poly.entity_id
_entity_poly.type
_entity_poly.pdbx_seq_one_letter_code
_entity_poly.pdbx_strand_id
1 'polypeptide(L)'
;MAVWRLQVNTGGTNVADYCLKNHVAAMGWSLRELTQAERSGIHTFLDYCNLARTQYKSFDSVCRMVEDVKEGDLLWMRSRNEGKYYIARVKANSTWVFREDAVQIDAANQLTNIDWYPAT
;
A
#
# COMPACT_ATOMS: atom_id res chain seq x y z
N MET A 1 -14.64 10.52 -9.43
CA MET A 1 -13.27 9.96 -9.43
C MET A 1 -12.44 10.69 -8.39
N ALA A 2 -11.80 9.95 -7.52
CA ALA A 2 -10.87 10.52 -6.54
C ALA A 2 -9.43 10.34 -7.01
N VAL A 3 -8.53 11.18 -6.46
CA VAL A 3 -7.09 11.11 -6.71
C VAL A 3 -6.40 10.89 -5.38
N TRP A 4 -5.61 9.83 -5.28
CA TRP A 4 -4.94 9.42 -4.04
C TRP A 4 -3.43 9.50 -4.20
N ARG A 5 -2.77 10.08 -3.22
CA ARG A 5 -1.31 10.09 -3.15
C ARG A 5 -0.82 8.90 -2.34
N LEU A 6 0.12 8.13 -2.93
CA LEU A 6 0.72 6.99 -2.28
C LEU A 6 2.06 7.39 -1.66
N GLN A 7 2.23 7.19 -0.36
CA GLN A 7 3.49 7.45 0.34
C GLN A 7 4.37 6.20 0.25
N VAL A 8 5.40 6.26 -0.60
CA VAL A 8 6.27 5.11 -0.86
C VAL A 8 7.72 5.33 -0.39
N ASN A 9 7.99 6.44 0.26
CA ASN A 9 9.35 6.81 0.68
C ASN A 9 9.53 6.73 2.20
N THR A 10 8.82 5.83 2.84
CA THR A 10 8.91 5.62 4.29
C THR A 10 9.97 4.59 4.63
N GLY A 11 10.61 4.74 5.79
CA GLY A 11 11.51 3.74 6.34
C GLY A 11 12.81 3.50 5.60
N GLY A 12 13.20 4.36 4.65
CA GLY A 12 14.45 4.22 3.92
C GLY A 12 14.49 3.10 2.89
N THR A 13 13.35 2.45 2.62
CA THR A 13 13.26 1.36 1.64
C THR A 13 12.75 1.88 0.31
N ASN A 14 13.05 1.16 -0.77
CA ASN A 14 12.64 1.54 -2.12
C ASN A 14 11.29 0.89 -2.48
N VAL A 15 10.23 1.34 -1.85
CA VAL A 15 8.89 0.81 -2.05
C VAL A 15 8.37 1.13 -3.45
N ALA A 16 8.75 2.27 -4.02
CA ALA A 16 8.33 2.62 -5.39
C ALA A 16 8.77 1.57 -6.41
N ASP A 17 10.03 1.12 -6.35
CA ASP A 17 10.52 0.08 -7.26
C ASP A 17 9.78 -1.24 -7.08
N TYR A 18 9.47 -1.59 -5.83
CA TYR A 18 8.66 -2.77 -5.54
C TYR A 18 7.28 -2.66 -6.21
N CYS A 19 6.63 -1.50 -6.09
CA CYS A 19 5.32 -1.26 -6.70
C CYS A 19 5.36 -1.40 -8.22
N LEU A 20 6.38 -0.82 -8.85
CA LEU A 20 6.54 -0.89 -10.31
C LEU A 20 6.78 -2.32 -10.78
N LYS A 21 7.64 -3.04 -10.09
CA LYS A 21 8.02 -4.42 -10.47
C LYS A 21 6.87 -5.40 -10.27
N ASN A 22 6.10 -5.23 -9.22
CA ASN A 22 5.08 -6.21 -8.81
C ASN A 22 3.65 -5.81 -9.19
N HIS A 23 3.46 -4.67 -9.85
CA HIS A 23 2.14 -4.16 -10.26
C HIS A 23 1.19 -4.03 -9.08
N VAL A 24 1.65 -3.35 -8.02
CA VAL A 24 0.87 -3.14 -6.80
C VAL A 24 0.99 -1.69 -6.34
N ALA A 25 0.08 -1.29 -5.47
CA ALA A 25 0.16 -0.03 -4.73
C ALA A 25 0.35 -0.35 -3.25
N ALA A 26 1.57 -0.25 -2.76
CA ALA A 26 1.90 -0.53 -1.37
C ALA A 26 1.76 0.75 -0.55
N MET A 27 1.09 0.65 0.59
CA MET A 27 0.64 1.82 1.37
C MET A 27 1.39 2.01 2.69
N GLY A 28 2.43 1.21 2.97
CA GLY A 28 3.12 1.23 4.25
C GLY A 28 2.31 0.55 5.36
N TRP A 29 2.64 0.87 6.61
CA TRP A 29 1.92 0.34 7.79
C TRP A 29 1.91 -1.19 7.83
N SER A 30 3.08 -1.81 7.64
CA SER A 30 3.21 -3.26 7.45
C SER A 30 3.32 -4.05 8.75
N LEU A 31 3.15 -3.39 9.89
CA LEU A 31 3.20 -4.06 11.21
C LEU A 31 4.55 -4.75 11.46
N ARG A 32 5.64 -4.09 11.06
CA ARG A 32 7.01 -4.63 11.22
C ARG A 32 7.39 -4.82 12.69
N GLU A 33 6.76 -4.08 13.60
CA GLU A 33 7.00 -4.13 15.05
C GLU A 33 6.46 -5.41 15.68
N LEU A 34 5.54 -6.08 15.00
CA LEU A 34 4.94 -7.32 15.48
C LEU A 34 5.74 -8.52 14.99
N THR A 35 5.53 -9.66 15.65
CA THR A 35 6.11 -10.93 15.21
C THR A 35 5.31 -11.52 14.06
N GLN A 36 5.92 -12.44 13.32
CA GLN A 36 5.24 -13.18 12.25
C GLN A 36 4.02 -13.93 12.82
N ALA A 37 4.15 -14.52 14.02
CA ALA A 37 3.05 -15.22 14.66
C ALA A 37 1.86 -14.29 14.92
N GLU A 38 2.13 -13.07 15.38
CA GLU A 38 1.08 -12.08 15.61
C GLU A 38 0.40 -11.65 14.30
N ARG A 39 1.16 -11.53 13.21
CA ARG A 39 0.61 -11.17 11.91
C ARG A 39 -0.13 -12.32 11.22
N SER A 40 0.10 -13.56 11.64
CA SER A 40 -0.49 -14.74 11.00
C SER A 40 -2.02 -14.80 11.08
N GLY A 41 -2.62 -14.02 11.98
CA GLY A 41 -4.09 -13.92 12.08
C GLY A 41 -4.74 -12.99 11.06
N ILE A 42 -3.95 -12.34 10.19
CA ILE A 42 -4.48 -11.41 9.20
C ILE A 42 -4.97 -12.20 7.98
N HIS A 43 -6.28 -12.34 7.84
CA HIS A 43 -6.92 -13.01 6.69
C HIS A 43 -7.77 -12.05 5.87
N THR A 44 -8.28 -10.99 6.50
CA THR A 44 -9.13 -10.00 5.85
C THR A 44 -8.61 -8.60 6.14
N PHE A 45 -9.11 -7.61 5.40
CA PHE A 45 -8.78 -6.22 5.68
C PHE A 45 -9.25 -5.81 7.08
N LEU A 46 -10.39 -6.33 7.55
CA LEU A 46 -10.86 -6.05 8.91
C LEU A 46 -9.90 -6.57 9.96
N ASP A 47 -9.37 -7.79 9.79
CA ASP A 47 -8.35 -8.36 10.68
C ASP A 47 -7.13 -7.44 10.76
N TYR A 48 -6.66 -6.98 9.60
CA TYR A 48 -5.54 -6.06 9.52
C TYR A 48 -5.83 -4.75 10.25
N CYS A 49 -7.00 -4.13 10.02
CA CYS A 49 -7.37 -2.88 10.67
C CYS A 49 -7.40 -3.01 12.19
N ASN A 50 -7.99 -4.10 12.70
CA ASN A 50 -8.09 -4.33 14.13
C ASN A 50 -6.71 -4.45 14.78
N LEU A 51 -5.80 -5.16 14.13
CA LEU A 51 -4.43 -5.32 14.63
C LEU A 51 -3.64 -4.01 14.51
N ALA A 52 -3.77 -3.31 13.40
CA ALA A 52 -3.04 -2.06 13.17
C ALA A 52 -3.45 -0.96 14.13
N ARG A 53 -4.71 -0.89 14.54
CA ARG A 53 -5.18 0.08 15.54
C ARG A 53 -4.51 -0.10 16.90
N THR A 54 -3.99 -1.29 17.21
CA THR A 54 -3.23 -1.51 18.44
C THR A 54 -1.83 -0.93 18.37
N GLN A 55 -1.30 -0.70 17.16
CA GLN A 55 0.09 -0.28 16.93
C GLN A 55 0.22 1.17 16.48
N TYR A 56 -0.78 1.73 15.80
CA TYR A 56 -0.69 3.04 15.16
C TYR A 56 -1.81 3.96 15.64
N LYS A 57 -1.42 5.13 16.15
CA LYS A 57 -2.38 6.12 16.70
C LYS A 57 -3.20 6.82 15.62
N SER A 58 -2.63 7.01 14.43
CA SER A 58 -3.27 7.76 13.34
C SER A 58 -3.72 6.85 12.21
N PHE A 59 -4.06 5.62 12.51
CA PHE A 59 -4.35 4.59 11.52
C PHE A 59 -5.62 4.84 10.71
N ASP A 60 -6.56 5.60 11.24
CA ASP A 60 -7.86 5.81 10.59
C ASP A 60 -7.73 6.41 9.17
N SER A 61 -6.72 7.23 8.92
CA SER A 61 -6.50 7.81 7.58
C SER A 61 -6.13 6.74 6.55
N VAL A 62 -5.40 5.72 6.97
CA VAL A 62 -5.00 4.61 6.09
C VAL A 62 -6.18 3.69 5.82
N CYS A 63 -6.98 3.39 6.84
CA CYS A 63 -8.22 2.64 6.68
C CYS A 63 -9.15 3.31 5.67
N ARG A 64 -9.29 4.62 5.74
CA ARG A 64 -10.14 5.37 4.82
C ARG A 64 -9.72 5.20 3.37
N MET A 65 -8.42 5.26 3.09
CA MET A 65 -7.96 5.10 1.71
C MET A 65 -8.42 3.76 1.14
N VAL A 66 -8.20 2.67 1.85
CA VAL A 66 -8.56 1.33 1.34
C VAL A 66 -10.09 1.15 1.26
N GLU A 67 -10.82 1.71 2.22
CA GLU A 67 -12.29 1.64 2.22
C GLU A 67 -12.91 2.49 1.12
N ASP A 68 -12.31 3.65 0.83
CA ASP A 68 -12.90 4.66 -0.06
C ASP A 68 -12.38 4.59 -1.49
N VAL A 69 -11.23 3.94 -1.74
CA VAL A 69 -10.69 3.81 -3.08
C VAL A 69 -11.61 2.93 -3.93
N LYS A 70 -11.88 3.38 -5.16
CA LYS A 70 -12.85 2.73 -6.04
C LYS A 70 -12.27 2.54 -7.43
N GLU A 71 -12.84 1.60 -8.18
CA GLU A 71 -12.56 1.45 -9.60
C GLU A 71 -12.66 2.79 -10.32
N GLY A 72 -11.66 3.10 -11.11
CA GLY A 72 -11.58 4.36 -11.84
C GLY A 72 -10.85 5.48 -11.12
N ASP A 73 -10.61 5.36 -9.82
CA ASP A 73 -9.81 6.34 -9.10
C ASP A 73 -8.37 6.34 -9.60
N LEU A 74 -7.70 7.49 -9.47
CA LEU A 74 -6.30 7.64 -9.82
C LEU A 74 -5.43 7.56 -8.58
N LEU A 75 -4.31 6.87 -8.73
CA LEU A 75 -3.24 6.83 -7.75
C LEU A 75 -2.00 7.51 -8.34
N TRP A 76 -1.21 8.17 -7.50
CA TRP A 76 0.08 8.67 -7.95
C TRP A 76 1.12 8.49 -6.85
N MET A 77 2.36 8.30 -7.29
CA MET A 77 3.51 8.21 -6.39
C MET A 77 4.72 8.86 -7.02
N ARG A 78 5.69 9.23 -6.21
CA ARG A 78 6.98 9.74 -6.67
C ARG A 78 8.08 8.75 -6.31
N SER A 79 8.83 8.31 -7.30
CA SER A 79 10.04 7.52 -7.06
C SER A 79 11.17 8.46 -6.67
N ARG A 80 11.64 8.36 -5.43
CA ARG A 80 12.71 9.22 -4.91
C ARG A 80 14.02 9.00 -5.67
N ASN A 81 14.36 7.75 -5.98
CA ASN A 81 15.60 7.43 -6.67
C ASN A 81 15.67 7.99 -8.07
N GLU A 82 14.57 7.97 -8.80
CA GLU A 82 14.51 8.44 -10.17
C GLU A 82 14.05 9.89 -10.28
N GLY A 83 13.43 10.42 -9.22
CA GLY A 83 12.80 11.73 -9.25
C GLY A 83 11.60 11.83 -10.17
N LYS A 84 11.02 10.69 -10.55
CA LYS A 84 9.91 10.61 -11.49
C LYS A 84 8.60 10.36 -10.77
N TYR A 85 7.51 10.85 -11.40
CA TYR A 85 6.15 10.58 -10.95
C TYR A 85 5.54 9.47 -11.79
N TYR A 86 4.73 8.65 -11.13
CA TYR A 86 3.98 7.58 -11.77
C TYR A 86 2.52 7.69 -11.41
N ILE A 87 1.66 7.36 -12.35
CA ILE A 87 0.20 7.33 -12.16
C ILE A 87 -0.35 5.96 -12.53
N ALA A 88 -1.46 5.63 -11.89
CA ALA A 88 -2.18 4.39 -12.17
C ALA A 88 -3.67 4.60 -11.94
N ARG A 89 -4.48 3.80 -12.60
CA ARG A 89 -5.93 3.77 -12.39
C ARG A 89 -6.31 2.49 -11.66
N VAL A 90 -7.14 2.64 -10.64
CA VAL A 90 -7.66 1.48 -9.90
C VAL A 90 -8.62 0.72 -10.82
N LYS A 91 -8.42 -0.58 -10.94
CA LYS A 91 -9.22 -1.47 -11.79
C LYS A 91 -10.25 -2.24 -10.96
N ALA A 92 -11.23 -2.83 -11.65
CA ALA A 92 -12.23 -3.67 -11.00
C ALA A 92 -11.61 -4.85 -10.24
N ASN A 93 -10.47 -5.37 -10.70
CA ASN A 93 -9.76 -6.49 -10.06
C ASN A 93 -8.61 -6.04 -9.16
N SER A 94 -8.48 -4.75 -8.87
CA SER A 94 -7.55 -4.26 -7.86
C SER A 94 -8.12 -4.55 -6.49
N THR A 95 -7.47 -5.44 -5.73
CA THR A 95 -7.95 -5.87 -4.43
C THR A 95 -6.89 -5.70 -3.36
N TRP A 96 -7.34 -5.53 -2.12
CA TRP A 96 -6.42 -5.43 -1.00
C TRP A 96 -5.89 -6.81 -0.61
N VAL A 97 -4.57 -6.89 -0.33
CA VAL A 97 -3.93 -8.06 0.26
C VAL A 97 -2.89 -7.62 1.29
N PHE A 98 -2.58 -8.49 2.22
CA PHE A 98 -1.44 -8.33 3.13
C PHE A 98 -0.41 -9.43 2.81
N ARG A 99 0.78 -9.00 2.38
CA ARG A 99 1.83 -9.94 1.98
C ARG A 99 2.94 -10.00 3.03
N GLU A 100 3.03 -11.12 3.71
CA GLU A 100 4.04 -11.33 4.75
C GLU A 100 5.47 -11.18 4.20
N ASP A 101 5.71 -11.62 2.97
CA ASP A 101 7.05 -11.55 2.35
C ASP A 101 7.49 -10.13 2.02
N ALA A 102 6.60 -9.16 2.10
CA ALA A 102 6.92 -7.75 1.86
C ALA A 102 6.92 -6.89 3.14
N VAL A 103 6.79 -7.50 4.32
CA VAL A 103 6.77 -6.79 5.60
C VAL A 103 8.07 -6.01 5.83
N GLN A 104 9.21 -6.60 5.57
CA GLN A 104 10.51 -6.01 5.89
C GLN A 104 10.82 -4.76 5.07
N ILE A 105 10.27 -4.64 3.89
CA ILE A 105 10.42 -3.45 3.05
C ILE A 105 9.25 -2.48 3.18
N ASP A 106 8.36 -2.74 4.14
CA ASP A 106 7.18 -1.91 4.42
C ASP A 106 6.20 -1.82 3.24
N ALA A 107 5.99 -2.93 2.55
CA ALA A 107 5.13 -3.01 1.37
C ALA A 107 4.02 -4.07 1.50
N ALA A 108 3.80 -4.62 2.70
CA ALA A 108 2.86 -5.73 2.90
C ALA A 108 1.40 -5.34 2.69
N ASN A 109 1.03 -4.12 3.07
CA ASN A 109 -0.32 -3.58 2.96
C ASN A 109 -0.47 -2.98 1.56
N GLN A 110 -1.18 -3.67 0.66
CA GLN A 110 -1.15 -3.29 -0.75
C GLN A 110 -2.44 -3.58 -1.50
N LEU A 111 -2.64 -2.85 -2.61
CA LEU A 111 -3.64 -3.13 -3.62
C LEU A 111 -2.98 -3.84 -4.79
N THR A 112 -3.60 -4.89 -5.30
CA THR A 112 -3.10 -5.69 -6.42
C THR A 112 -3.56 -5.15 -7.78
N ASN A 113 -2.98 -5.65 -8.86
CA ASN A 113 -3.36 -5.35 -10.25
C ASN A 113 -3.35 -3.85 -10.55
N ILE A 114 -2.24 -3.21 -10.19
CA ILE A 114 -2.01 -1.78 -10.45
C ILE A 114 -0.94 -1.66 -11.53
N ASP A 115 -1.29 -1.06 -12.66
CA ASP A 115 -0.34 -0.76 -13.73
C ASP A 115 0.10 0.69 -13.63
N TRP A 116 1.38 0.89 -13.38
CA TRP A 116 1.98 2.21 -13.22
C TRP A 116 2.54 2.72 -14.53
N TYR A 117 2.25 3.98 -14.86
CA TYR A 117 2.74 4.66 -16.05
C TYR A 117 3.49 5.92 -15.66
N PRO A 118 4.64 6.22 -16.30
CA PRO A 118 5.35 7.47 -16.01
C PRO A 118 4.46 8.66 -16.35
N ALA A 119 4.43 9.64 -15.45
CA ALA A 119 3.78 10.91 -15.69
C ALA A 119 4.84 11.94 -16.11
N THR A 120 4.61 12.59 -17.22
CA THR A 120 5.53 13.62 -17.74
C THR A 120 5.08 15.01 -17.36
#